data_8ca0bd1ced504e25fd1e2d5dbcf14301
#
_entry.id   8ca0bd1ced504e25fd1e2d5dbcf14301
#
_cell.length_a   1.000
_cell.length_b   1.000
_cell.length_c   1.000
_cell.angle_alpha   90.00
_cell.angle_beta   90.00
_cell.angle_gamma   90.00
#
_symmetry.space_group_name_H-M   'P 1'
#
loop_
_entity.id
_entity.type
_entity.pdbx_description
1 polymer ?
#
loop_
_entity_poly.entity_id
_entity_poly.type
_entity_poly.pdbx_seq_one_letter_code
_entity_poly.pdbx_strand_id
1 'polypeptide(L)'
;MNTLKPRIASLLQQLNERVFEKEHIVALALLSAVAGESIFLLGPPGVAKSMVGRRLKLAFRNASAFEYLMSRFSTPDEIFGPVSISKLKDEDTYERIVDGYLPSATIAFLDEIWKAGPAIQNALLTIINEKIYRNGQFSIRVPLKEIGRAHV
;
A
#
# COMPACT_ATOMS: atom_id res chain seq x y z
N MET A 1 16.53 27.68 -13.46
CA MET A 1 16.30 26.21 -13.49
C MET A 1 16.56 25.64 -12.12
N ASN A 2 15.59 25.59 -11.26
CA ASN A 2 15.46 24.62 -10.15
C ASN A 2 14.11 24.81 -9.45
N THR A 3 13.02 24.62 -10.19
CA THR A 3 11.66 24.75 -9.66
C THR A 3 11.24 23.52 -8.85
N LEU A 4 11.97 22.41 -8.93
CA LEU A 4 11.68 21.16 -8.22
C LEU A 4 11.94 21.29 -6.71
N LYS A 5 13.07 21.84 -6.31
CA LYS A 5 13.43 21.96 -4.89
C LYS A 5 12.40 22.73 -4.06
N PRO A 6 11.97 23.95 -4.45
CA PRO A 6 10.93 24.66 -3.69
C PRO A 6 9.57 23.96 -3.73
N ARG A 7 9.23 23.27 -4.83
CA ARG A 7 7.97 22.48 -4.90
C ARG A 7 7.98 21.29 -3.93
N ILE A 8 9.09 20.57 -3.85
CA ILE A 8 9.25 19.45 -2.90
C ILE A 8 9.21 19.98 -1.46
N ALA A 9 9.88 21.10 -1.17
CA ALA A 9 9.84 21.72 0.16
C ALA A 9 8.42 22.13 0.57
N SER A 10 7.67 22.76 -0.33
CA SER A 10 6.26 23.12 -0.10
C SER A 10 5.39 21.89 0.11
N LEU A 11 5.58 20.83 -0.67
CA LEU A 11 4.86 19.56 -0.50
C LEU A 11 5.14 18.93 0.86
N LEU A 12 6.41 18.83 1.26
CA LEU A 12 6.80 18.32 2.57
C LEU A 12 6.19 19.13 3.71
N GLN A 13 6.16 20.45 3.58
CA GLN A 13 5.51 21.32 4.57
C GLN A 13 4.01 21.01 4.70
N GLN A 14 3.30 20.83 3.60
CA GLN A 14 1.89 20.46 3.60
C GLN A 14 1.65 19.06 4.19
N LEU A 15 2.51 18.08 3.86
CA LEU A 15 2.41 16.74 4.40
C LEU A 15 2.68 16.68 5.90
N ASN A 16 3.53 17.57 6.41
CA ASN A 16 3.87 17.67 7.83
C ASN A 16 2.90 18.56 8.63
N GLU A 17 1.93 19.16 8.00
CA GLU A 17 0.93 19.98 8.70
C GLU A 17 0.21 19.15 9.76
N ARG A 18 0.29 19.58 11.03
CA ARG A 18 -0.23 18.86 12.22
C ARG A 18 0.43 17.49 12.45
N VAL A 19 1.63 17.27 11.94
CA VAL A 19 2.46 16.10 12.23
C VAL A 19 3.63 16.57 13.08
N PHE A 20 3.73 16.07 14.29
CA PHE A 20 4.78 16.48 15.25
C PHE A 20 5.83 15.36 15.36
N GLU A 21 7.10 15.75 15.37
CA GLU A 21 8.24 14.85 15.59
C GLU A 21 8.36 13.67 14.60
N LYS A 22 7.74 13.76 13.41
CA LYS A 22 7.74 12.69 12.40
C LYS A 22 8.12 13.19 11.00
N GLU A 23 8.61 14.42 10.89
CA GLU A 23 8.91 15.08 9.61
C GLU A 23 9.88 14.26 8.77
N HIS A 24 10.90 13.67 9.41
CA HIS A 24 11.88 12.82 8.73
C HIS A 24 11.27 11.52 8.21
N ILE A 25 10.28 10.94 8.91
CA ILE A 25 9.58 9.72 8.49
C ILE A 25 8.72 10.02 7.26
N VAL A 26 8.00 11.14 7.27
CA VAL A 26 7.19 11.59 6.13
C VAL A 26 8.08 11.84 4.91
N ALA A 27 9.24 12.46 5.10
CA ALA A 27 10.19 12.72 4.01
C ALA A 27 10.77 11.41 3.43
N LEU A 28 11.15 10.45 4.28
CA LEU A 28 11.62 9.14 3.85
C LEU A 28 10.53 8.35 3.13
N ALA A 29 9.31 8.36 3.64
CA ALA A 29 8.17 7.70 3.03
C ALA A 29 7.84 8.32 1.66
N LEU A 30 7.89 9.64 1.52
CA LEU A 30 7.73 10.31 0.22
C LEU A 30 8.84 9.91 -0.75
N LEU A 31 10.09 9.85 -0.29
CA LEU A 31 11.23 9.43 -1.11
C LEU A 31 11.06 7.99 -1.59
N SER A 32 10.69 7.06 -0.71
CA SER A 32 10.42 5.66 -1.07
C SER A 32 9.30 5.54 -2.09
N ALA A 33 8.19 6.29 -1.89
CA ALA A 33 7.07 6.28 -2.83
C ALA A 33 7.46 6.82 -4.22
N VAL A 34 8.29 7.86 -4.28
CA VAL A 34 8.81 8.40 -5.55
C VAL A 34 9.76 7.42 -6.22
N ALA A 35 10.58 6.72 -5.44
CA ALA A 35 11.49 5.69 -5.94
C ALA A 35 10.75 4.40 -6.35
N GLY A 36 9.48 4.22 -5.98
CA GLY A 36 8.72 2.99 -6.19
C GLY A 36 9.11 1.86 -5.25
N GLU A 37 9.78 2.19 -4.14
CA GLU A 37 10.27 1.25 -3.14
C GLU A 37 9.34 1.18 -1.94
N SER A 38 9.35 0.03 -1.26
CA SER A 38 8.57 -0.16 -0.04
C SER A 38 9.34 0.30 1.19
N ILE A 39 8.67 1.01 2.10
CA ILE A 39 9.25 1.40 3.39
C ILE A 39 8.71 0.51 4.50
N PHE A 40 9.58 0.17 5.45
CA PHE A 40 9.22 -0.57 6.64
C PHE A 40 9.32 0.33 7.87
N LEU A 41 8.19 0.64 8.48
CA LEU A 41 8.11 1.50 9.66
C LEU A 41 8.08 0.64 10.93
N LEU A 42 9.16 0.67 11.69
CA LEU A 42 9.30 -0.04 12.97
C LEU A 42 9.01 0.92 14.13
N GLY A 43 8.22 0.47 15.09
CA GLY A 43 7.95 1.27 16.29
C GLY A 43 6.73 0.79 17.06
N PRO A 44 6.58 1.23 18.32
CA PRO A 44 5.47 0.84 19.17
C PRO A 44 4.11 1.27 18.60
N PRO A 45 3.00 0.68 19.05
CA PRO A 45 1.67 1.11 18.67
C PRO A 45 1.42 2.57 19.08
N GLY A 46 0.56 3.28 18.34
CA GLY A 46 0.19 4.67 18.65
C GLY A 46 1.16 5.75 18.14
N VAL A 47 2.28 5.42 17.50
CA VAL A 47 3.25 6.41 16.98
C VAL A 47 2.91 6.95 15.59
N ALA A 48 1.63 7.09 15.28
CA ALA A 48 1.13 7.75 14.06
C ALA A 48 1.59 7.12 12.72
N LYS A 49 2.00 5.83 12.69
CA LYS A 49 2.44 5.15 11.47
C LYS A 49 1.37 5.16 10.36
N SER A 50 0.12 4.87 10.71
CA SER A 50 -1.03 4.93 9.77
C SER A 50 -1.29 6.34 9.24
N MET A 51 -0.97 7.38 10.03
CA MET A 51 -1.12 8.77 9.61
C MET A 51 -0.15 9.10 8.48
N VAL A 52 1.08 8.57 8.50
CA VAL A 52 2.05 8.76 7.42
C VAL A 52 1.50 8.25 6.09
N GLY A 53 0.95 7.04 6.05
CA GLY A 53 0.32 6.48 4.85
C GLY A 53 -0.84 7.34 4.33
N ARG A 54 -1.70 7.81 5.22
CA ARG A 54 -2.83 8.71 4.84
C ARG A 54 -2.35 10.05 4.30
N ARG A 55 -1.26 10.60 4.85
CA ARG A 55 -0.68 11.85 4.37
C ARG A 55 -0.03 11.68 3.01
N LEU A 56 0.66 10.57 2.76
CA LEU A 56 1.27 10.29 1.47
C LEU A 56 0.27 10.26 0.31
N LYS A 57 -0.96 9.82 0.54
CA LYS A 57 -2.01 9.88 -0.48
C LYS A 57 -2.17 11.29 -1.06
N LEU A 58 -2.00 12.33 -0.24
CA LEU A 58 -2.14 13.73 -0.67
C LEU A 58 -1.02 14.19 -1.61
N ALA A 59 0.13 13.50 -1.59
CA ALA A 59 1.27 13.81 -2.46
C ALA A 59 1.07 13.36 -3.92
N PHE A 60 0.14 12.43 -4.17
CA PHE A 60 -0.06 11.85 -5.49
C PHE A 60 -1.46 12.18 -6.03
N ARG A 61 -1.49 12.68 -7.26
CA ARG A 61 -2.76 12.99 -7.94
C ARG A 61 -3.49 11.69 -8.30
N ASN A 62 -4.79 11.63 -8.01
CA ASN A 62 -5.66 10.48 -8.27
C ASN A 62 -5.17 9.17 -7.60
N ALA A 63 -4.45 9.28 -6.47
CA ALA A 63 -3.98 8.12 -5.75
C ALA A 63 -5.13 7.42 -5.02
N SER A 64 -5.24 6.11 -5.21
CA SER A 64 -6.03 5.23 -4.35
C SER A 64 -5.15 4.75 -3.18
N ALA A 65 -5.74 4.68 -1.99
CA ALA A 65 -5.05 4.16 -0.81
C ALA A 65 -5.79 2.93 -0.29
N PHE A 66 -5.02 1.92 0.07
CA PHE A 66 -5.49 0.72 0.76
C PHE A 66 -4.84 0.64 2.14
N GLU A 67 -5.65 0.51 3.17
CA GLU A 67 -5.19 0.40 4.57
C GLU A 67 -5.80 -0.84 5.20
N TYR A 68 -4.96 -1.69 5.79
CA TYR A 68 -5.43 -2.93 6.40
C TYR A 68 -4.57 -3.34 7.59
N LEU A 69 -5.22 -3.72 8.70
CA LEU A 69 -4.58 -4.29 9.89
C LEU A 69 -4.64 -5.82 9.79
N MET A 70 -3.49 -6.44 9.61
CA MET A 70 -3.39 -7.89 9.51
C MET A 70 -3.65 -8.59 10.84
N SER A 71 -4.28 -9.74 10.76
CA SER A 71 -4.47 -10.67 11.87
C SER A 71 -4.24 -12.11 11.39
N ARG A 72 -4.13 -13.04 12.32
CA ARG A 72 -4.08 -14.48 11.97
C ARG A 72 -5.36 -15.00 11.28
N PHE A 73 -6.45 -14.26 11.36
CA PHE A 73 -7.73 -14.58 10.74
C PHE A 73 -7.97 -13.84 9.42
N SER A 74 -7.03 -12.97 9.02
CA SER A 74 -7.13 -12.23 7.76
C SER A 74 -7.22 -13.19 6.57
N THR A 75 -8.14 -12.89 5.67
CA THR A 75 -8.40 -13.70 4.48
C THR A 75 -7.88 -13.01 3.21
N PRO A 76 -7.55 -13.78 2.16
CA PRO A 76 -7.19 -13.20 0.87
C PRO A 76 -8.27 -12.29 0.28
N ASP A 77 -9.54 -12.56 0.55
CA ASP A 77 -10.68 -11.80 0.04
C ASP A 77 -10.71 -10.36 0.58
N GLU A 78 -10.29 -10.18 1.82
CA GLU A 78 -10.25 -8.85 2.46
C GLU A 78 -9.11 -7.98 1.94
N ILE A 79 -8.07 -8.59 1.40
CA ILE A 79 -6.85 -7.89 0.96
C ILE A 79 -6.79 -7.76 -0.55
N PHE A 80 -7.08 -8.84 -1.27
CA PHE A 80 -6.95 -8.91 -2.72
C PHE A 80 -8.30 -8.82 -3.45
N GLY A 81 -9.41 -8.81 -2.72
CA GLY A 81 -10.77 -8.77 -3.24
C GLY A 81 -11.46 -10.13 -3.32
N PRO A 82 -12.79 -10.14 -3.27
CA PRO A 82 -13.59 -11.36 -3.34
C PRO A 82 -13.52 -11.99 -4.73
N VAL A 83 -13.78 -13.30 -4.79
CA VAL A 83 -13.90 -14.03 -6.07
C VAL A 83 -15.14 -13.56 -6.84
N SER A 84 -14.99 -13.31 -8.12
CA SER A 84 -16.09 -12.96 -9.01
C SER A 84 -16.98 -14.18 -9.27
N ILE A 85 -18.18 -14.17 -8.72
CA ILE A 85 -19.15 -15.27 -8.89
C ILE A 85 -19.63 -15.36 -10.35
N SER A 86 -19.79 -14.22 -11.03
CA SER A 86 -20.19 -14.22 -12.45
C SER A 86 -19.14 -14.87 -13.34
N LYS A 87 -17.88 -14.49 -13.20
CA LYS A 87 -16.78 -15.10 -13.97
C LYS A 87 -16.62 -16.58 -13.68
N LEU A 88 -16.80 -16.98 -12.43
CA LEU A 88 -16.74 -18.39 -12.07
C LEU A 88 -17.87 -19.21 -12.70
N LYS A 89 -19.10 -18.66 -12.76
CA LYS A 89 -20.26 -19.35 -13.30
C LYS A 89 -20.35 -19.32 -14.83
N ASP A 90 -20.04 -18.16 -15.42
CA ASP A 90 -20.29 -17.90 -16.83
C ASP A 90 -19.08 -18.21 -17.72
N GLU A 91 -17.88 -18.06 -17.16
CA GLU A 91 -16.62 -18.19 -17.89
C GLU A 91 -15.73 -19.33 -17.36
N ASP A 92 -16.13 -20.03 -16.30
CA ASP A 92 -15.34 -21.04 -15.59
C ASP A 92 -13.92 -20.53 -15.21
N THR A 93 -13.83 -19.23 -14.89
CA THR A 93 -12.56 -18.58 -14.54
C THR A 93 -12.56 -18.12 -13.08
N TYR A 94 -11.47 -18.49 -12.38
CA TYR A 94 -11.26 -18.06 -11.00
C TYR A 94 -10.54 -16.71 -10.98
N GLU A 95 -11.29 -15.61 -10.89
CA GLU A 95 -10.76 -14.26 -10.78
C GLU A 95 -11.36 -13.51 -9.61
N ARG A 96 -10.59 -12.58 -9.05
CA ARG A 96 -11.01 -11.69 -7.96
C ARG A 96 -11.40 -10.32 -8.49
N ILE A 97 -12.33 -9.67 -7.81
CA ILE A 97 -12.70 -8.28 -8.02
C ILE A 97 -11.66 -7.44 -7.27
N VAL A 98 -10.68 -6.90 -7.98
CA VAL A 98 -9.53 -6.21 -7.38
C VAL A 98 -9.73 -4.71 -7.16
N ASP A 99 -10.80 -4.14 -7.73
CA ASP A 99 -11.08 -2.72 -7.59
C ASP A 99 -11.41 -2.36 -6.13
N GLY A 100 -10.73 -1.33 -5.61
CA GLY A 100 -10.82 -0.94 -4.19
C GLY A 100 -9.96 -1.77 -3.23
N TYR A 101 -9.26 -2.80 -3.72
CA TYR A 101 -8.37 -3.65 -2.92
C TYR A 101 -6.89 -3.40 -3.24
N LEU A 102 -6.01 -4.07 -2.49
CA LEU A 102 -4.56 -3.87 -2.60
C LEU A 102 -4.02 -3.91 -4.05
N PRO A 103 -4.44 -4.84 -4.93
CA PRO A 103 -3.89 -4.90 -6.28
C PRO A 103 -4.19 -3.68 -7.15
N SER A 104 -5.21 -2.88 -6.81
CA SER A 104 -5.57 -1.63 -7.52
C SER A 104 -5.04 -0.38 -6.83
N ALA A 105 -4.42 -0.51 -5.65
CA ALA A 105 -4.00 0.62 -4.85
C ALA A 105 -2.69 1.25 -5.35
N THR A 106 -2.64 2.59 -5.31
CA THR A 106 -1.41 3.35 -5.56
C THR A 106 -0.52 3.38 -4.33
N ILE A 107 -1.12 3.48 -3.16
CA ILE A 107 -0.44 3.46 -1.86
C ILE A 107 -1.12 2.43 -0.98
N ALA A 108 -0.36 1.55 -0.36
CA ALA A 108 -0.88 0.60 0.60
C ALA A 108 -0.18 0.76 1.94
N PHE A 109 -0.98 0.72 3.00
CA PHE A 109 -0.50 0.67 4.37
C PHE A 109 -0.98 -0.61 5.02
N LEU A 110 -0.04 -1.53 5.28
CA LEU A 110 -0.31 -2.82 5.87
C LEU A 110 0.29 -2.85 7.27
N ASP A 111 -0.57 -2.93 8.29
CA ASP A 111 -0.11 -3.03 9.66
C ASP A 111 -0.06 -4.50 10.12
N GLU A 112 0.89 -4.82 10.98
CA GLU A 112 1.08 -6.17 11.56
C GLU A 112 1.20 -7.30 10.53
N ILE A 113 1.90 -7.05 9.44
CA ILE A 113 2.00 -7.94 8.26
C ILE A 113 2.47 -9.36 8.59
N TRP A 114 3.25 -9.55 9.66
CA TRP A 114 3.74 -10.87 10.12
C TRP A 114 2.62 -11.77 10.68
N LYS A 115 1.45 -11.20 11.03
CA LYS A 115 0.29 -11.98 11.48
C LYS A 115 -0.47 -12.64 10.33
N ALA A 116 -0.22 -12.23 9.09
CA ALA A 116 -0.88 -12.79 7.92
C ALA A 116 -0.47 -14.25 7.69
N GLY A 117 -1.41 -15.05 7.21
CA GLY A 117 -1.12 -16.43 6.82
C GLY A 117 -0.15 -16.53 5.63
N PRO A 118 0.50 -17.69 5.43
CA PRO A 118 1.54 -17.87 4.39
C PRO A 118 1.08 -17.54 2.96
N ALA A 119 -0.17 -17.84 2.62
CA ALA A 119 -0.72 -17.53 1.29
C ALA A 119 -0.75 -16.02 1.01
N ILE A 120 -1.16 -15.23 2.00
CA ILE A 120 -1.18 -13.77 1.91
C ILE A 120 0.25 -13.23 1.85
N GLN A 121 1.15 -13.73 2.70
CA GLN A 121 2.55 -13.30 2.72
C GLN A 121 3.25 -13.55 1.38
N ASN A 122 3.06 -14.71 0.77
CA ASN A 122 3.63 -15.04 -0.54
C ASN A 122 3.11 -14.13 -1.65
N ALA A 123 1.79 -13.85 -1.67
CA ALA A 123 1.22 -12.92 -2.64
C ALA A 123 1.76 -11.49 -2.45
N LEU A 124 1.92 -11.04 -1.19
CA LEU A 124 2.50 -9.75 -0.87
C LEU A 124 3.97 -9.65 -1.30
N LEU A 125 4.77 -10.70 -1.12
CA LEU A 125 6.16 -10.72 -1.58
C LEU A 125 6.26 -10.53 -3.10
N THR A 126 5.40 -11.19 -3.86
CA THR A 126 5.33 -11.02 -5.32
C THR A 126 4.95 -9.58 -5.70
N ILE A 127 3.95 -9.01 -5.04
CA ILE A 127 3.53 -7.62 -5.28
C ILE A 127 4.65 -6.64 -4.94
N ILE A 128 5.35 -6.84 -3.83
CA ILE A 128 6.43 -5.94 -3.39
C ILE A 128 7.61 -5.98 -4.36
N ASN A 129 8.04 -7.17 -4.74
CA ASN A 129 9.27 -7.36 -5.52
C ASN A 129 9.04 -7.14 -7.01
N GLU A 130 7.93 -7.65 -7.55
CA GLU A 130 7.68 -7.70 -8.99
C GLU A 130 6.64 -6.67 -9.44
N LYS A 131 5.88 -6.07 -8.51
CA LYS A 131 4.73 -5.20 -8.81
C LYS A 131 3.67 -5.92 -9.64
N ILE A 132 3.51 -7.22 -9.41
CA ILE A 132 2.56 -8.08 -10.13
C ILE A 132 1.67 -8.78 -9.11
N TYR A 133 0.38 -8.84 -9.41
CA TYR A 133 -0.60 -9.69 -8.73
C TYR A 133 -1.15 -10.73 -9.70
N ARG A 134 -1.12 -12.00 -9.31
CA ARG A 134 -1.70 -13.09 -10.09
C ARG A 134 -3.18 -13.24 -9.77
N ASN A 135 -4.03 -12.93 -10.74
CA ASN A 135 -5.49 -13.01 -10.60
C ASN A 135 -6.04 -14.11 -11.51
N GLY A 136 -6.13 -15.33 -10.98
CA GLY A 136 -6.46 -16.49 -11.79
C GLY A 136 -5.41 -16.79 -12.87
N GLN A 137 -5.82 -16.79 -14.12
CA GLN A 137 -4.93 -17.00 -15.28
C GLN A 137 -4.19 -15.72 -15.71
N PHE A 138 -4.60 -14.56 -15.21
CA PHE A 138 -4.04 -13.28 -15.60
C PHE A 138 -3.05 -12.73 -14.57
N SER A 139 -2.13 -11.92 -15.06
CA SER A 139 -1.23 -11.13 -14.22
C SER A 139 -1.56 -9.66 -14.34
N ILE A 140 -1.84 -9.03 -13.23
CA ILE A 140 -2.18 -7.61 -13.13
C ILE A 140 -0.95 -6.85 -12.66
N ARG A 141 -0.55 -5.81 -13.38
CA ARG A 141 0.48 -4.90 -12.90
C ARG A 141 -0.11 -3.99 -11.82
N VAL A 142 0.43 -4.08 -10.62
CA VAL A 142 -0.04 -3.29 -9.48
C VAL A 142 0.56 -1.88 -9.56
N PRO A 143 -0.26 -0.81 -9.52
CA PRO A 143 0.21 0.58 -9.64
C PRO A 143 0.90 1.09 -8.37
N LEU A 144 1.31 0.21 -7.49
CA LEU A 144 1.80 0.47 -6.16
C LEU A 144 3.11 1.28 -6.17
N LYS A 145 3.06 2.46 -5.53
CA LYS A 145 4.22 3.33 -5.31
C LYS A 145 4.92 2.99 -4.00
N GLU A 146 4.14 2.60 -2.99
CA GLU A 146 4.67 2.33 -1.65
C GLU A 146 3.81 1.31 -0.91
N ILE A 147 4.46 0.46 -0.11
CA ILE A 147 3.85 -0.30 0.98
C ILE A 147 4.53 0.12 2.28
N GLY A 148 3.79 0.82 3.12
CA GLY A 148 4.19 1.04 4.50
C GLY A 148 3.88 -0.23 5.31
N ARG A 149 4.87 -0.70 6.07
CA ARG A 149 4.72 -1.82 7.00
C ARG A 149 4.96 -1.30 8.40
N ALA A 150 4.05 -1.60 9.30
CA ALA A 150 4.26 -1.29 10.71
C ALA A 150 4.55 -2.57 11.47
N HIS A 151 5.56 -2.53 12.35
CA HIS A 151 5.90 -3.60 13.25
C HIS A 151 6.02 -3.07 14.68
N VAL A 152 5.65 -3.87 15.65
CA VAL A 152 5.91 -3.67 17.07
C VAL A 152 7.17 -4.39 17.48
#